data_0bacda03f63004475607de2c6e090eff
#
_entry.id   0bacda03f63004475607de2c6e090eff
#
_cell.length_a   1.000
_cell.length_b   1.000
_cell.length_c   1.000
_cell.angle_alpha   90.00
_cell.angle_beta   90.00
_cell.angle_gamma   90.00
#
_symmetry.space_group_name_H-M   'P 1'
#
loop_
_entity.id
_entity.type
_entity.pdbx_description
1 polymer ?
#
loop_
_entity_poly.entity_id
_entity_poly.type
_entity_poly.pdbx_seq_one_letter_code
_entity_poly.pdbx_strand_id
1 'polypeptide(L)'
;MDRRAFIGEVFVGMLAAPLIALAQQPTTIPRIGFLSFAPLSSITARTEAFRQGLSDLGYVEGRNITIDWRSADDQRDRLPALAVELVGLKVSLIVTAEEPAALASRKVTQTVPIVMAQSGDPVVTGLAASLARPGGNVTGLTTGAFELPSKEVGLLREAVPKLSRLAVLSNPDNPPNSTGLKSTGAAARALSLSVSVHDVRDASALAAAFAAMTEERADGLIVLPDPMFLTQRAQIAELAERARLPAIYGIPEHARAGGLMSYAADRTALFRHAATYVDKILKGAKPADLPVEQPTRFQFLINMKTAKALGLTIPQTVLLRADEVIQ
;
A
#
# COMPACT_ATOMS: atom_id res chain seq x y z
N MET A 1 -33.83 85.96 -43.27
CA MET A 1 -33.08 85.69 -42.05
C MET A 1 -33.65 84.43 -41.45
N ASP A 2 -33.10 83.43 -41.77
CA ASP A 2 -32.57 82.16 -41.18
C ASP A 2 -32.99 81.86 -39.75
N ARG A 3 -33.57 80.68 -39.57
CA ARG A 3 -33.22 79.79 -38.48
C ARG A 3 -33.59 78.38 -38.82
N ARG A 4 -32.55 77.63 -39.00
CA ARG A 4 -32.51 76.16 -39.27
C ARG A 4 -33.07 75.34 -38.13
N ALA A 5 -33.94 74.42 -38.49
CA ALA A 5 -34.35 73.32 -37.61
C ALA A 5 -33.26 72.28 -37.57
N PHE A 6 -32.86 71.88 -36.37
CA PHE A 6 -31.92 70.85 -36.14
C PHE A 6 -32.70 69.58 -35.81
N ILE A 7 -32.68 68.63 -36.71
CA ILE A 7 -33.26 67.27 -36.47
C ILE A 7 -32.22 66.43 -35.74
N GLY A 8 -32.52 66.02 -34.52
CA GLY A 8 -31.69 65.10 -33.77
C GLY A 8 -32.05 63.63 -34.06
N GLU A 9 -31.18 62.97 -34.74
CA GLU A 9 -31.27 61.48 -34.87
C GLU A 9 -30.91 60.78 -33.57
N VAL A 10 -31.84 60.02 -33.03
CA VAL A 10 -31.61 59.15 -31.88
C VAL A 10 -31.05 57.82 -32.41
N PHE A 11 -29.74 57.64 -32.27
CA PHE A 11 -29.11 56.34 -32.47
C PHE A 11 -29.43 55.42 -31.29
N VAL A 12 -30.30 54.48 -31.55
CA VAL A 12 -30.50 53.36 -30.64
C VAL A 12 -29.35 52.35 -30.84
N GLY A 13 -28.30 52.47 -30.02
CA GLY A 13 -27.21 51.47 -29.95
C GLY A 13 -27.70 50.20 -29.27
N MET A 14 -27.98 49.14 -30.05
CA MET A 14 -28.13 47.79 -29.55
C MET A 14 -26.76 47.31 -29.01
N LEU A 15 -26.63 47.29 -27.72
CA LEU A 15 -25.56 46.54 -27.00
C LEU A 15 -25.78 45.04 -27.21
N ALA A 16 -25.20 44.47 -28.25
CA ALA A 16 -25.02 43.04 -28.40
C ALA A 16 -23.96 42.59 -27.40
N ALA A 17 -24.37 42.17 -26.18
CA ALA A 17 -23.51 41.46 -25.28
C ALA A 17 -23.14 40.09 -25.91
N PRO A 18 -21.86 39.75 -26.07
CA PRO A 18 -21.51 38.39 -26.47
C PRO A 18 -21.96 37.44 -25.39
N LEU A 19 -22.99 36.64 -25.67
CA LEU A 19 -23.26 35.39 -24.94
C LEU A 19 -22.02 34.51 -25.12
N ILE A 20 -21.09 34.57 -24.17
CA ILE A 20 -20.06 33.58 -24.02
C ILE A 20 -20.81 32.29 -23.65
N ALA A 21 -21.19 31.52 -24.66
CA ALA A 21 -21.57 30.14 -24.51
C ALA A 21 -20.35 29.47 -23.90
N LEU A 22 -20.34 29.29 -22.59
CA LEU A 22 -19.50 28.30 -21.91
C LEU A 22 -19.90 26.97 -22.54
N ALA A 23 -19.23 26.61 -23.62
CA ALA A 23 -19.26 25.27 -24.18
C ALA A 23 -18.83 24.39 -23.04
N GLN A 24 -19.80 23.76 -22.37
CA GLN A 24 -19.55 22.59 -21.53
C GLN A 24 -18.93 21.57 -22.46
N GLN A 25 -17.58 21.52 -22.46
CA GLN A 25 -16.90 20.37 -23.02
C GLN A 25 -17.54 19.14 -22.35
N PRO A 26 -18.00 18.15 -23.11
CA PRO A 26 -18.50 16.92 -22.53
C PRO A 26 -17.39 16.39 -21.63
N THR A 27 -17.56 16.53 -20.34
CA THR A 27 -16.63 16.00 -19.35
C THR A 27 -16.74 14.48 -19.48
N THR A 28 -15.87 13.92 -20.30
CA THR A 28 -15.74 12.45 -20.35
C THR A 28 -15.44 11.98 -18.93
N ILE A 29 -16.35 11.15 -18.43
CA ILE A 29 -16.17 10.54 -17.08
C ILE A 29 -14.79 9.91 -17.04
N PRO A 30 -13.88 10.35 -16.15
CA PRO A 30 -12.55 9.77 -16.08
C PRO A 30 -12.64 8.29 -15.72
N ARG A 31 -11.88 7.49 -16.43
CA ARG A 31 -11.76 6.06 -16.22
C ARG A 31 -10.40 5.77 -15.64
N ILE A 32 -10.34 5.09 -14.50
CA ILE A 32 -9.10 4.68 -13.85
C ILE A 32 -9.03 3.17 -13.73
N GLY A 33 -7.82 2.61 -13.84
CA GLY A 33 -7.57 1.21 -13.55
C GLY A 33 -7.16 1.04 -12.10
N PHE A 34 -7.57 -0.06 -11.46
CA PHE A 34 -7.05 -0.49 -10.19
C PHE A 34 -6.50 -1.92 -10.34
N LEU A 35 -5.21 -2.12 -10.06
CA LEU A 35 -4.54 -3.41 -10.20
C LEU A 35 -4.01 -3.89 -8.86
N SER A 36 -4.43 -5.09 -8.45
CA SER A 36 -3.96 -5.79 -7.26
C SER A 36 -3.29 -7.11 -7.62
N PHE A 37 -2.23 -7.47 -6.92
CA PHE A 37 -1.69 -8.83 -6.94
C PHE A 37 -2.57 -9.75 -6.11
N ALA A 38 -2.88 -9.36 -4.87
CA ALA A 38 -3.73 -10.11 -3.96
C ALA A 38 -5.22 -10.05 -4.39
N PRO A 39 -6.02 -11.07 -4.05
CA PRO A 39 -7.47 -11.02 -4.25
C PRO A 39 -8.08 -9.78 -3.58
N LEU A 40 -9.00 -9.09 -4.26
CA LEU A 40 -9.65 -7.88 -3.73
C LEU A 40 -10.37 -8.15 -2.40
N SER A 41 -10.87 -9.37 -2.20
CA SER A 41 -11.51 -9.80 -0.94
C SER A 41 -10.54 -9.78 0.25
N SER A 42 -9.25 -9.97 0.02
CA SER A 42 -8.22 -9.94 1.09
C SER A 42 -7.82 -8.53 1.50
N ILE A 43 -8.15 -7.52 0.69
CA ILE A 43 -7.81 -6.11 0.92
C ILE A 43 -9.06 -5.21 0.95
N THR A 44 -10.23 -5.75 1.26
CA THR A 44 -11.52 -5.02 1.21
C THR A 44 -11.48 -3.70 2.00
N ALA A 45 -10.98 -3.71 3.24
CA ALA A 45 -10.90 -2.50 4.05
C ALA A 45 -10.04 -1.39 3.41
N ARG A 46 -9.01 -1.76 2.65
CA ARG A 46 -8.13 -0.84 1.93
C ARG A 46 -8.81 -0.27 0.68
N THR A 47 -9.50 -1.12 -0.11
CA THR A 47 -10.23 -0.67 -1.30
C THR A 47 -11.40 0.23 -0.92
N GLU A 48 -12.09 -0.06 0.19
CA GLU A 48 -13.14 0.81 0.72
C GLU A 48 -12.57 2.16 1.19
N ALA A 49 -11.42 2.17 1.87
CA ALA A 49 -10.75 3.41 2.25
C ALA A 49 -10.33 4.26 1.03
N PHE A 50 -9.90 3.62 -0.05
CA PHE A 50 -9.61 4.31 -1.32
C PHE A 50 -10.88 4.93 -1.92
N ARG A 51 -12.00 4.17 -1.98
CA ARG A 51 -13.29 4.70 -2.43
C ARG A 51 -13.76 5.87 -1.56
N GLN A 52 -13.60 5.77 -0.23
CA GLN A 52 -13.93 6.85 0.68
C GLN A 52 -13.06 8.08 0.40
N GLY A 53 -11.75 7.92 0.17
CA GLY A 53 -10.86 9.01 -0.19
C GLY A 53 -11.27 9.71 -1.50
N LEU A 54 -11.71 8.94 -2.50
CA LEU A 54 -12.29 9.50 -3.73
C LEU A 54 -13.61 10.24 -3.46
N SER A 55 -14.48 9.67 -2.63
CA SER A 55 -15.76 10.30 -2.25
C SER A 55 -15.56 11.63 -1.53
N ASP A 56 -14.59 11.72 -0.62
CA ASP A 56 -14.23 12.95 0.09
C ASP A 56 -13.77 14.08 -0.87
N LEU A 57 -13.25 13.70 -2.05
CA LEU A 57 -12.82 14.60 -3.11
C LEU A 57 -13.92 14.84 -4.16
N GLY A 58 -15.13 14.33 -3.94
CA GLY A 58 -16.29 14.51 -4.80
C GLY A 58 -16.42 13.51 -5.95
N TYR A 59 -15.57 12.48 -6.00
CA TYR A 59 -15.69 11.39 -6.97
C TYR A 59 -16.62 10.30 -6.48
N VAL A 60 -17.60 9.94 -7.29
CA VAL A 60 -18.57 8.87 -7.01
C VAL A 60 -18.49 7.84 -8.12
N GLU A 61 -18.05 6.61 -7.78
CA GLU A 61 -17.93 5.50 -8.73
C GLU A 61 -19.26 5.23 -9.44
N GLY A 62 -19.23 5.10 -10.77
CA GLY A 62 -20.40 4.93 -11.63
C GLY A 62 -21.16 6.22 -11.95
N ARG A 63 -20.83 7.37 -11.32
CA ARG A 63 -21.49 8.67 -11.58
C ARG A 63 -20.55 9.65 -12.30
N ASN A 64 -19.39 9.92 -11.74
CA ASN A 64 -18.42 10.88 -12.29
C ASN A 64 -16.98 10.35 -12.31
N ILE A 65 -16.77 9.08 -11.96
CA ILE A 65 -15.54 8.31 -12.16
C ILE A 65 -15.90 6.83 -12.39
N THR A 66 -15.15 6.16 -13.26
CA THR A 66 -15.25 4.71 -13.46
C THR A 66 -13.95 4.06 -12.98
N ILE A 67 -14.05 2.96 -12.23
CA ILE A 67 -12.92 2.21 -11.73
C ILE A 67 -12.96 0.79 -12.28
N ASP A 68 -11.95 0.43 -13.07
CA ASP A 68 -11.77 -0.94 -13.58
C ASP A 68 -10.90 -1.74 -12.61
N TRP A 69 -11.54 -2.51 -11.76
CA TRP A 69 -10.89 -3.35 -10.77
C TRP A 69 -10.34 -4.62 -11.42
N ARG A 70 -9.05 -4.90 -11.21
CA ARG A 70 -8.39 -6.14 -11.65
C ARG A 70 -7.59 -6.73 -10.51
N SER A 71 -7.64 -8.05 -10.38
CA SER A 71 -6.86 -8.82 -9.42
C SER A 71 -6.16 -9.97 -10.12
N ALA A 72 -4.91 -10.18 -9.77
CA ALA A 72 -4.14 -11.34 -10.22
C ALA A 72 -4.44 -12.59 -9.38
N ASP A 73 -5.16 -12.47 -8.26
CA ASP A 73 -5.55 -13.56 -7.36
C ASP A 73 -4.34 -14.43 -6.95
N ASP A 74 -3.27 -13.77 -6.49
CA ASP A 74 -1.97 -14.32 -6.10
C ASP A 74 -1.19 -15.02 -7.23
N GLN A 75 -1.62 -14.86 -8.50
CA GLN A 75 -0.95 -15.39 -9.68
C GLN A 75 -0.09 -14.30 -10.34
N ARG A 76 1.19 -14.24 -9.99
CA ARG A 76 2.11 -13.19 -10.47
C ARG A 76 2.13 -13.06 -12.00
N ASP A 77 2.05 -14.19 -12.70
CA ASP A 77 2.14 -14.25 -14.16
C ASP A 77 0.92 -13.60 -14.86
N ARG A 78 -0.18 -13.39 -14.15
CA ARG A 78 -1.36 -12.67 -14.68
C ARG A 78 -1.18 -11.15 -14.69
N LEU A 79 -0.32 -10.58 -13.83
CA LEU A 79 -0.17 -9.13 -13.69
C LEU A 79 0.15 -8.40 -15.02
N PRO A 80 1.08 -8.88 -15.88
CA PRO A 80 1.37 -8.20 -17.14
C PRO A 80 0.16 -8.14 -18.07
N ALA A 81 -0.58 -9.23 -18.20
CA ALA A 81 -1.77 -9.29 -19.07
C ALA A 81 -2.88 -8.34 -18.57
N LEU A 82 -3.12 -8.30 -17.26
CA LEU A 82 -4.08 -7.38 -16.64
C LEU A 82 -3.68 -5.91 -16.80
N ALA A 83 -2.38 -5.61 -16.70
CA ALA A 83 -1.87 -4.26 -16.94
C ALA A 83 -2.05 -3.85 -18.41
N VAL A 84 -1.80 -4.76 -19.38
CA VAL A 84 -2.06 -4.53 -20.81
C VAL A 84 -3.55 -4.26 -21.05
N GLU A 85 -4.43 -5.05 -20.42
CA GLU A 85 -5.87 -4.85 -20.51
C GLU A 85 -6.28 -3.45 -20.05
N LEU A 86 -5.82 -3.01 -18.86
CA LEU A 86 -6.11 -1.67 -18.33
C LEU A 86 -5.62 -0.56 -19.27
N VAL A 87 -4.41 -0.68 -19.81
CA VAL A 87 -3.90 0.27 -20.81
C VAL A 87 -4.77 0.28 -22.06
N GLY A 88 -5.21 -0.91 -22.54
CA GLY A 88 -6.11 -1.05 -23.68
C GLY A 88 -7.48 -0.41 -23.47
N LEU A 89 -7.97 -0.35 -22.23
CA LEU A 89 -9.18 0.36 -21.83
C LEU A 89 -9.02 1.89 -21.85
N LYS A 90 -7.83 2.40 -22.18
CA LYS A 90 -7.50 3.82 -22.23
C LYS A 90 -7.78 4.55 -20.90
N VAL A 91 -7.43 3.90 -19.79
CA VAL A 91 -7.56 4.51 -18.48
C VAL A 91 -6.68 5.77 -18.35
N SER A 92 -7.17 6.77 -17.63
CA SER A 92 -6.45 8.03 -17.38
C SER A 92 -5.22 7.81 -16.49
N LEU A 93 -5.27 6.82 -15.62
CA LEU A 93 -4.18 6.37 -14.74
C LEU A 93 -4.47 4.96 -14.21
N ILE A 94 -3.44 4.31 -13.68
CA ILE A 94 -3.55 3.02 -12.98
C ILE A 94 -3.16 3.24 -11.51
N VAL A 95 -4.05 2.84 -10.59
CA VAL A 95 -3.73 2.70 -9.16
C VAL A 95 -3.27 1.27 -8.92
N THR A 96 -2.16 1.10 -8.21
CA THR A 96 -1.64 -0.23 -7.87
C THR A 96 -1.68 -0.45 -6.37
N ALA A 97 -2.23 -1.59 -5.96
CA ALA A 97 -2.41 -1.90 -4.55
C ALA A 97 -1.09 -2.29 -3.87
N GLU A 98 -0.17 -2.93 -4.61
CA GLU A 98 1.11 -3.44 -4.09
C GLU A 98 2.22 -3.27 -5.13
N GLU A 99 3.45 -3.44 -4.69
CA GLU A 99 4.64 -3.27 -5.53
C GLU A 99 4.72 -4.20 -6.75
N PRO A 100 4.36 -5.50 -6.67
CA PRO A 100 4.35 -6.36 -7.86
C PRO A 100 3.45 -5.84 -8.98
N ALA A 101 2.28 -5.26 -8.61
CA ALA A 101 1.36 -4.66 -9.58
C ALA A 101 1.95 -3.38 -10.20
N ALA A 102 2.67 -2.56 -9.41
CA ALA A 102 3.33 -1.36 -9.90
C ALA A 102 4.47 -1.71 -10.88
N LEU A 103 5.29 -2.71 -10.55
CA LEU A 103 6.36 -3.20 -11.41
C LEU A 103 5.82 -3.74 -12.74
N ALA A 104 4.73 -4.51 -12.71
CA ALA A 104 4.09 -5.04 -13.91
C ALA A 104 3.54 -3.89 -14.78
N SER A 105 2.82 -2.95 -14.18
CA SER A 105 2.27 -1.78 -14.88
C SER A 105 3.38 -0.93 -15.52
N ARG A 106 4.48 -0.67 -14.79
CA ARG A 106 5.62 0.12 -15.28
C ARG A 106 6.32 -0.52 -16.49
N LYS A 107 6.35 -1.85 -16.57
CA LYS A 107 6.89 -2.58 -17.74
C LYS A 107 5.99 -2.45 -18.97
N VAL A 108 4.69 -2.34 -18.78
CA VAL A 108 3.69 -2.27 -19.87
C VAL A 108 3.54 -0.84 -20.41
N THR A 109 3.64 0.18 -19.56
CA THR A 109 3.46 1.56 -19.99
C THR A 109 4.46 2.50 -19.34
N GLN A 110 4.91 3.49 -20.14
CA GLN A 110 5.77 4.60 -19.66
C GLN A 110 5.04 5.95 -19.74
N THR A 111 3.80 5.96 -20.24
CA THR A 111 3.03 7.19 -20.47
C THR A 111 1.78 7.27 -19.60
N VAL A 112 1.07 6.15 -19.39
CA VAL A 112 -0.07 6.13 -18.47
C VAL A 112 0.45 6.33 -17.04
N PRO A 113 -0.04 7.33 -16.29
CA PRO A 113 0.32 7.55 -14.90
C PRO A 113 0.04 6.31 -14.03
N ILE A 114 0.94 6.02 -13.10
CA ILE A 114 0.79 4.94 -12.14
C ILE A 114 0.87 5.54 -10.73
N VAL A 115 -0.17 5.32 -9.94
CA VAL A 115 -0.25 5.72 -8.54
C VAL A 115 -0.10 4.49 -7.66
N MET A 116 0.97 4.40 -6.92
CA MET A 116 1.16 3.37 -5.90
C MET A 116 0.32 3.75 -4.67
N ALA A 117 -0.72 2.96 -4.35
CA ALA A 117 -1.44 3.12 -3.07
C ALA A 117 -0.53 2.73 -1.90
N GLN A 118 0.38 1.79 -2.13
CA GLN A 118 1.50 1.47 -1.27
C GLN A 118 2.62 0.80 -2.08
N SER A 119 3.86 1.00 -1.65
CA SER A 119 5.04 0.29 -2.16
C SER A 119 6.01 0.03 -1.01
N GLY A 120 6.91 -0.90 -1.17
CA GLY A 120 8.04 -1.07 -0.24
C GLY A 120 9.07 0.03 -0.46
N ASP A 121 10.06 -0.24 -1.31
CA ASP A 121 11.12 0.71 -1.69
C ASP A 121 11.10 1.00 -3.19
N PRO A 122 10.39 2.03 -3.63
CA PRO A 122 10.28 2.35 -5.05
C PRO A 122 11.60 2.81 -5.68
N VAL A 123 12.59 3.23 -4.88
CA VAL A 123 13.91 3.61 -5.36
C VAL A 123 14.76 2.37 -5.64
N VAL A 124 14.80 1.43 -4.69
CA VAL A 124 15.52 0.15 -4.86
C VAL A 124 14.96 -0.66 -6.03
N THR A 125 13.63 -0.64 -6.23
CA THR A 125 12.98 -1.36 -7.33
C THR A 125 13.01 -0.63 -8.67
N GLY A 126 13.55 0.59 -8.71
CA GLY A 126 13.63 1.40 -9.93
C GLY A 126 12.29 1.97 -10.41
N LEU A 127 11.24 1.96 -9.57
CA LEU A 127 9.96 2.59 -9.85
C LEU A 127 10.06 4.12 -9.78
N ALA A 128 10.95 4.65 -8.93
CA ALA A 128 11.21 6.07 -8.78
C ALA A 128 12.73 6.35 -8.70
N ALA A 129 13.18 7.45 -9.28
CA ALA A 129 14.58 7.88 -9.17
C ALA A 129 14.94 8.33 -7.75
N SER A 130 14.00 8.99 -7.06
CA SER A 130 14.06 9.33 -5.64
C SER A 130 12.64 9.56 -5.12
N LEU A 131 12.46 9.57 -3.79
CA LEU A 131 11.15 9.85 -3.20
C LEU A 131 10.71 11.29 -3.48
N ALA A 132 11.61 12.26 -3.41
CA ALA A 132 11.29 13.67 -3.63
C ALA A 132 11.00 14.00 -5.11
N ARG A 133 11.64 13.29 -6.05
CA ARG A 133 11.48 13.48 -7.51
C ARG A 133 11.46 12.11 -8.19
N PRO A 134 10.29 11.50 -8.36
CA PRO A 134 10.17 10.18 -8.98
C PRO A 134 10.68 10.13 -10.42
N GLY A 135 10.49 11.20 -11.20
CA GLY A 135 11.11 11.42 -12.51
C GLY A 135 10.53 10.63 -13.67
N GLY A 136 9.46 9.85 -13.45
CA GLY A 136 8.81 9.03 -14.49
C GLY A 136 7.29 9.15 -14.46
N ASN A 137 6.60 8.08 -14.90
CA ASN A 137 5.15 7.99 -14.85
C ASN A 137 4.63 7.34 -13.56
N VAL A 138 5.49 7.05 -12.59
CA VAL A 138 5.13 6.41 -11.31
C VAL A 138 5.27 7.41 -10.17
N THR A 139 4.28 7.47 -9.29
CA THR A 139 4.29 8.24 -8.05
C THR A 139 3.38 7.55 -7.01
N GLY A 140 3.15 8.14 -5.85
CA GLY A 140 2.21 7.64 -4.85
C GLY A 140 2.82 7.52 -3.47
N LEU A 141 2.61 6.38 -2.81
CA LEU A 141 2.89 6.19 -1.40
C LEU A 141 3.78 4.97 -1.16
N THR A 142 4.68 5.08 -0.18
CA THR A 142 5.47 3.96 0.32
C THR A 142 5.06 3.60 1.75
N THR A 143 5.34 2.38 2.18
CA THR A 143 5.11 1.94 3.56
C THR A 143 6.23 2.36 4.51
N GLY A 144 7.29 3.01 4.01
CA GLY A 144 8.46 3.40 4.82
C GLY A 144 9.20 2.21 5.44
N ALA A 145 9.13 1.05 4.78
CA ALA A 145 9.52 -0.24 5.35
C ALA A 145 11.00 -0.39 5.75
N PHE A 146 11.84 0.62 5.54
CA PHE A 146 13.31 0.49 5.75
C PHE A 146 13.70 0.53 7.22
N GLU A 147 12.98 1.30 8.04
CA GLU A 147 13.29 1.49 9.47
C GLU A 147 12.46 0.57 10.37
N LEU A 148 11.36 0.01 9.84
CA LEU A 148 10.43 -0.82 10.60
C LEU A 148 11.07 -2.08 11.20
N PRO A 149 11.94 -2.84 10.49
CA PRO A 149 12.49 -4.08 11.03
C PRO A 149 13.26 -3.89 12.34
N SER A 150 13.98 -2.79 12.51
CA SER A 150 14.68 -2.51 13.76
C SER A 150 13.70 -2.32 14.93
N LYS A 151 12.57 -1.67 14.67
CA LYS A 151 11.50 -1.48 15.65
C LYS A 151 10.79 -2.80 15.96
N GLU A 152 10.50 -3.60 14.94
CA GLU A 152 9.87 -4.92 15.08
C GLU A 152 10.72 -5.87 15.92
N VAL A 153 12.04 -5.96 15.63
CA VAL A 153 12.97 -6.78 16.44
C VAL A 153 12.99 -6.30 17.90
N GLY A 154 13.05 -4.99 18.13
CA GLY A 154 13.01 -4.40 19.47
C GLY A 154 11.72 -4.75 20.22
N LEU A 155 10.56 -4.58 19.58
CA LEU A 155 9.26 -4.89 20.17
C LEU A 155 9.12 -6.39 20.50
N LEU A 156 9.56 -7.26 19.60
CA LEU A 156 9.55 -8.70 19.84
C LEU A 156 10.48 -9.07 21.00
N ARG A 157 11.67 -8.49 21.07
CA ARG A 157 12.62 -8.70 22.18
C ARG A 157 12.05 -8.25 23.52
N GLU A 158 11.34 -7.14 23.56
CA GLU A 158 10.68 -6.64 24.77
C GLU A 158 9.53 -7.57 25.22
N ALA A 159 8.74 -8.09 24.26
CA ALA A 159 7.65 -9.02 24.54
C ALA A 159 8.14 -10.43 24.91
N VAL A 160 9.31 -10.82 24.40
CA VAL A 160 9.95 -12.14 24.63
C VAL A 160 11.35 -11.95 25.19
N PRO A 161 11.52 -11.70 26.51
CA PRO A 161 12.82 -11.37 27.10
C PRO A 161 13.92 -12.43 26.92
N LYS A 162 13.56 -13.68 26.63
CA LYS A 162 14.51 -14.77 26.41
C LYS A 162 14.83 -15.00 24.92
N LEU A 163 14.32 -14.16 24.02
CA LEU A 163 14.58 -14.24 22.58
C LEU A 163 16.08 -14.30 22.30
N SER A 164 16.54 -15.32 21.58
CA SER A 164 17.93 -15.51 21.20
C SER A 164 18.11 -15.97 19.75
N ARG A 165 17.13 -16.73 19.21
CA ARG A 165 17.11 -17.25 17.84
C ARG A 165 15.91 -16.72 17.09
N LEU A 166 16.16 -15.78 16.21
CA LEU A 166 15.14 -15.11 15.42
C LEU A 166 15.03 -15.76 14.03
N ALA A 167 13.87 -16.35 13.74
CA ALA A 167 13.53 -16.74 12.38
C ALA A 167 12.96 -15.56 11.61
N VAL A 168 13.21 -15.51 10.30
CA VAL A 168 12.63 -14.51 9.38
C VAL A 168 11.98 -15.24 8.22
N LEU A 169 10.67 -15.06 8.06
CA LEU A 169 9.92 -15.54 6.91
C LEU A 169 9.98 -14.49 5.80
N SER A 170 10.49 -14.89 4.64
CA SER A 170 10.75 -13.99 3.50
C SER A 170 10.27 -14.60 2.19
N ASN A 171 9.81 -13.76 1.27
CA ASN A 171 9.57 -14.13 -0.12
C ASN A 171 10.68 -13.50 -0.98
N PRO A 172 11.65 -14.28 -1.52
CA PRO A 172 12.74 -13.74 -2.31
C PRO A 172 12.31 -13.17 -3.67
N ASP A 173 11.09 -13.53 -4.14
CA ASP A 173 10.53 -12.98 -5.37
C ASP A 173 9.84 -11.61 -5.14
N ASN A 174 9.83 -11.13 -3.91
CA ASN A 174 9.39 -9.79 -3.54
C ASN A 174 10.61 -8.89 -3.26
N PRO A 175 11.02 -8.01 -4.19
CA PRO A 175 12.29 -7.26 -4.09
C PRO A 175 12.48 -6.48 -2.79
N PRO A 176 11.45 -5.81 -2.20
CA PRO A 176 11.59 -5.12 -0.93
C PRO A 176 12.05 -6.01 0.23
N ASN A 177 11.76 -7.32 0.17
CA ASN A 177 12.16 -8.23 1.23
C ASN A 177 13.69 -8.34 1.38
N SER A 178 14.45 -8.13 0.30
CA SER A 178 15.92 -8.09 0.38
C SER A 178 16.43 -6.96 1.29
N THR A 179 15.81 -5.79 1.23
CA THR A 179 16.10 -4.65 2.12
C THR A 179 15.62 -4.93 3.55
N GLY A 180 14.43 -5.50 3.70
CA GLY A 180 13.87 -5.94 4.98
C GLY A 180 14.78 -6.94 5.70
N LEU A 181 15.29 -7.94 5.00
CA LEU A 181 16.24 -8.91 5.54
C LEU A 181 17.53 -8.26 6.04
N LYS A 182 18.11 -7.35 5.26
CA LYS A 182 19.32 -6.61 5.68
C LYS A 182 19.08 -5.80 6.96
N SER A 183 17.97 -5.07 7.02
CA SER A 183 17.60 -4.25 8.17
C SER A 183 17.30 -5.10 9.41
N THR A 184 16.53 -6.19 9.25
CA THR A 184 16.27 -7.17 10.34
C THR A 184 17.58 -7.79 10.86
N GLY A 185 18.46 -8.23 9.95
CA GLY A 185 19.75 -8.80 10.33
C GLY A 185 20.67 -7.81 11.04
N ALA A 186 20.65 -6.53 10.67
CA ALA A 186 21.41 -5.49 11.37
C ALA A 186 20.85 -5.25 12.79
N ALA A 187 19.52 -5.13 12.92
CA ALA A 187 18.85 -4.95 14.22
C ALA A 187 19.06 -6.16 15.15
N ALA A 188 18.93 -7.36 14.63
CA ALA A 188 19.15 -8.60 15.39
C ALA A 188 20.59 -8.70 15.92
N ARG A 189 21.59 -8.39 15.07
CA ARG A 189 23.00 -8.35 15.51
C ARG A 189 23.24 -7.36 16.63
N ALA A 190 22.63 -6.16 16.56
CA ALA A 190 22.75 -5.15 17.61
C ALA A 190 22.20 -5.64 18.95
N LEU A 191 21.26 -6.59 18.94
CA LEU A 191 20.66 -7.22 20.12
C LEU A 191 21.26 -8.59 20.44
N SER A 192 22.37 -8.99 19.78
CA SER A 192 23.03 -10.30 19.95
C SER A 192 22.12 -11.50 19.69
N LEU A 193 21.18 -11.37 18.73
CA LEU A 193 20.31 -12.44 18.27
C LEU A 193 20.95 -13.19 17.10
N SER A 194 20.86 -14.51 17.08
CA SER A 194 21.10 -15.29 15.87
C SER A 194 19.90 -15.22 14.93
N VAL A 195 20.14 -15.22 13.62
CA VAL A 195 19.08 -15.09 12.60
C VAL A 195 19.15 -16.26 11.64
N SER A 196 18.00 -16.90 11.41
CA SER A 196 17.78 -17.83 10.30
C SER A 196 16.74 -17.26 9.33
N VAL A 197 16.95 -17.46 8.03
CA VAL A 197 16.06 -16.99 6.98
C VAL A 197 15.38 -18.17 6.32
N HIS A 198 14.05 -18.10 6.23
CA HIS A 198 13.22 -19.13 5.62
C HIS A 198 12.51 -18.54 4.42
N ASP A 199 12.99 -18.90 3.25
CA ASP A 199 12.46 -18.41 1.98
C ASP A 199 11.24 -19.21 1.53
N VAL A 200 10.13 -18.51 1.30
CA VAL A 200 8.86 -19.09 0.85
C VAL A 200 8.36 -18.32 -0.37
N ARG A 201 8.34 -18.99 -1.54
CA ARG A 201 7.87 -18.42 -2.81
C ARG A 201 6.39 -18.65 -3.07
N ASP A 202 5.85 -19.71 -2.50
CA ASP A 202 4.44 -20.11 -2.63
C ASP A 202 3.89 -20.68 -1.32
N ALA A 203 2.56 -20.73 -1.22
CA ALA A 203 1.88 -21.12 0.02
C ALA A 203 2.15 -22.58 0.42
N SER A 204 2.47 -23.48 -0.52
CA SER A 204 2.72 -24.88 -0.23
C SER A 204 3.98 -25.12 0.60
N ALA A 205 4.96 -24.20 0.51
CA ALA A 205 6.22 -24.25 1.26
C ALA A 205 6.09 -23.77 2.72
N LEU A 206 4.98 -23.16 3.11
CA LEU A 206 4.81 -22.60 4.46
C LEU A 206 4.99 -23.64 5.55
N ALA A 207 4.33 -24.79 5.43
CA ALA A 207 4.40 -25.85 6.45
C ALA A 207 5.84 -26.35 6.67
N ALA A 208 6.59 -26.56 5.58
CA ALA A 208 7.98 -26.98 5.64
C ALA A 208 8.89 -25.91 6.28
N ALA A 209 8.66 -24.63 5.97
CA ALA A 209 9.39 -23.53 6.59
C ALA A 209 9.19 -23.48 8.11
N PHE A 210 7.96 -23.64 8.59
CA PHE A 210 7.68 -23.68 10.04
C PHE A 210 8.23 -24.93 10.72
N ALA A 211 8.27 -26.09 10.04
CA ALA A 211 8.95 -27.28 10.55
C ALA A 211 10.44 -27.04 10.74
N ALA A 212 11.12 -26.44 9.74
CA ALA A 212 12.53 -26.08 9.83
C ALA A 212 12.81 -25.09 10.98
N MET A 213 11.98 -24.06 11.17
CA MET A 213 12.09 -23.12 12.30
C MET A 213 12.02 -23.83 13.64
N THR A 214 11.16 -24.87 13.76
CA THR A 214 11.03 -25.68 14.97
C THR A 214 12.27 -26.55 15.21
N GLU A 215 12.81 -27.19 14.17
CA GLU A 215 14.03 -27.99 14.24
C GLU A 215 15.25 -27.14 14.65
N GLU A 216 15.34 -25.93 14.13
CA GLU A 216 16.36 -24.92 14.47
C GLU A 216 16.14 -24.30 15.85
N ARG A 217 15.02 -24.64 16.50
CA ARG A 217 14.62 -24.12 17.82
C ARG A 217 14.53 -22.59 17.83
N ALA A 218 13.97 -22.00 16.78
CA ALA A 218 13.66 -20.59 16.77
C ALA A 218 12.75 -20.24 17.98
N ASP A 219 12.99 -19.10 18.60
CA ASP A 219 12.24 -18.63 19.77
C ASP A 219 11.53 -17.27 19.52
N GLY A 220 11.59 -16.79 18.28
CA GLY A 220 10.81 -15.67 17.75
C GLY A 220 10.81 -15.64 16.23
N LEU A 221 9.80 -15.00 15.65
CA LEU A 221 9.59 -14.89 14.20
C LEU A 221 9.29 -13.47 13.78
N ILE A 222 9.93 -13.03 12.72
CA ILE A 222 9.50 -11.87 11.92
C ILE A 222 8.97 -12.36 10.60
N VAL A 223 7.75 -11.91 10.24
CA VAL A 223 7.16 -12.15 8.92
C VAL A 223 7.25 -10.85 8.12
N LEU A 224 8.12 -10.84 7.11
CA LEU A 224 8.28 -9.67 6.26
C LEU A 224 7.02 -9.39 5.43
N PRO A 225 6.72 -8.12 5.14
CA PRO A 225 5.55 -7.78 4.34
C PRO A 225 5.60 -8.40 2.95
N ASP A 226 4.56 -9.17 2.62
CA ASP A 226 4.38 -9.78 1.30
C ASP A 226 2.90 -9.98 0.97
N PRO A 227 2.44 -9.70 -0.26
CA PRO A 227 1.05 -9.90 -0.63
C PRO A 227 0.56 -11.34 -0.51
N MET A 228 1.40 -12.34 -0.85
CA MET A 228 1.05 -13.76 -0.71
C MET A 228 0.93 -14.12 0.78
N PHE A 229 1.83 -13.63 1.65
CA PHE A 229 1.71 -13.85 3.09
C PHE A 229 0.44 -13.19 3.66
N LEU A 230 0.03 -12.02 3.12
CA LEU A 230 -1.24 -11.41 3.50
C LEU A 230 -2.43 -12.32 3.18
N THR A 231 -2.45 -12.92 2.00
CA THR A 231 -3.51 -13.87 1.61
C THR A 231 -3.51 -15.09 2.54
N GLN A 232 -2.33 -15.59 2.89
CA GLN A 232 -2.14 -16.76 3.76
C GLN A 232 -2.09 -16.41 5.26
N ARG A 233 -2.51 -15.21 5.66
CA ARG A 233 -2.38 -14.70 7.04
C ARG A 233 -2.93 -15.62 8.13
N ALA A 234 -4.07 -16.26 7.87
CA ALA A 234 -4.69 -17.19 8.83
C ALA A 234 -3.85 -18.45 8.99
N GLN A 235 -3.37 -19.04 7.90
CA GLN A 235 -2.51 -20.22 7.92
C GLN A 235 -1.18 -19.90 8.60
N ILE A 236 -0.56 -18.76 8.32
CA ILE A 236 0.71 -18.36 8.95
C ILE A 236 0.53 -18.15 10.45
N ALA A 237 -0.56 -17.51 10.88
CA ALA A 237 -0.87 -17.32 12.30
C ALA A 237 -1.06 -18.67 13.02
N GLU A 238 -1.82 -19.60 12.42
CA GLU A 238 -2.05 -20.95 12.96
C GLU A 238 -0.75 -21.76 13.04
N LEU A 239 0.11 -21.71 12.03
CA LEU A 239 1.40 -22.40 12.04
C LEU A 239 2.33 -21.83 13.14
N ALA A 240 2.36 -20.50 13.32
CA ALA A 240 3.12 -19.85 14.38
C ALA A 240 2.62 -20.27 15.78
N GLU A 241 1.30 -20.33 15.98
CA GLU A 241 0.70 -20.77 17.24
C GLU A 241 1.02 -22.24 17.54
N ARG A 242 0.85 -23.13 16.55
CA ARG A 242 1.20 -24.56 16.67
C ARG A 242 2.67 -24.80 17.00
N ALA A 243 3.55 -24.01 16.38
CA ALA A 243 4.99 -24.04 16.65
C ALA A 243 5.36 -23.36 17.99
N ARG A 244 4.39 -22.76 18.70
CA ARG A 244 4.60 -21.92 19.88
C ARG A 244 5.63 -20.83 19.66
N LEU A 245 5.61 -20.23 18.47
CA LEU A 245 6.60 -19.27 18.00
C LEU A 245 6.02 -17.86 18.08
N PRO A 246 6.42 -17.04 19.07
CA PRO A 246 6.02 -15.64 19.13
C PRO A 246 6.41 -14.91 17.86
N ALA A 247 5.46 -14.25 17.20
CA ALA A 247 5.69 -13.64 15.92
C ALA A 247 5.26 -12.15 15.88
N ILE A 248 6.06 -11.34 15.18
CA ILE A 248 5.69 -9.98 14.81
C ILE A 248 5.59 -9.89 13.28
N TYR A 249 4.59 -9.15 12.82
CA TYR A 249 4.20 -9.10 11.42
C TYR A 249 4.26 -7.67 10.91
N GLY A 250 4.84 -7.46 9.73
CA GLY A 250 4.85 -6.17 9.03
C GLY A 250 3.53 -5.81 8.34
N ILE A 251 2.44 -6.55 8.63
CA ILE A 251 1.09 -6.32 8.10
C ILE A 251 0.06 -6.53 9.21
N PRO A 252 -0.77 -5.51 9.56
CA PRO A 252 -1.69 -5.56 10.71
C PRO A 252 -2.71 -6.68 10.65
N GLU A 253 -3.16 -7.04 9.45
CA GLU A 253 -4.17 -8.09 9.24
C GLU A 253 -3.73 -9.47 9.75
N HIS A 254 -2.42 -9.73 9.89
CA HIS A 254 -1.94 -10.97 10.51
C HIS A 254 -2.28 -11.02 12.00
N ALA A 255 -2.09 -9.92 12.74
CA ALA A 255 -2.44 -9.88 14.16
C ALA A 255 -3.95 -10.06 14.37
N ARG A 256 -4.78 -9.46 13.50
CA ARG A 256 -6.24 -9.65 13.51
C ARG A 256 -6.67 -11.06 13.14
N ALA A 257 -5.87 -11.77 12.36
CA ALA A 257 -6.10 -13.17 11.98
C ALA A 257 -5.57 -14.19 13.00
N GLY A 258 -5.09 -13.76 14.16
CA GLY A 258 -4.57 -14.64 15.20
C GLY A 258 -3.06 -14.54 15.45
N GLY A 259 -2.33 -13.71 14.72
CA GLY A 259 -0.92 -13.44 14.99
C GLY A 259 -0.71 -12.67 16.30
N LEU A 260 0.46 -12.78 16.91
CA LEU A 260 0.73 -12.19 18.23
C LEU A 260 0.80 -10.67 18.20
N MET A 261 1.62 -10.10 17.32
CA MET A 261 1.84 -8.64 17.24
C MET A 261 2.04 -8.20 15.79
N SER A 262 1.69 -6.95 15.50
CA SER A 262 2.13 -6.31 14.25
C SER A 262 2.56 -4.88 14.50
N TYR A 263 3.59 -4.43 13.77
CA TYR A 263 3.99 -3.03 13.73
C TYR A 263 4.18 -2.63 12.27
N ALA A 264 3.31 -1.77 11.76
CA ALA A 264 3.26 -1.45 10.33
C ALA A 264 2.71 -0.06 10.07
N ALA A 265 2.96 0.45 8.86
CA ALA A 265 2.24 1.61 8.37
C ALA A 265 0.72 1.37 8.34
N ASP A 266 -0.07 2.38 8.66
CA ASP A 266 -1.52 2.34 8.48
C ASP A 266 -1.84 2.32 6.97
N ARG A 267 -1.98 1.10 6.45
CA ARG A 267 -2.22 0.88 5.01
C ARG A 267 -3.59 1.39 4.58
N THR A 268 -4.57 1.37 5.48
CA THR A 268 -5.90 1.91 5.20
C THR A 268 -5.82 3.43 4.99
N ALA A 269 -5.06 4.13 5.83
CA ALA A 269 -4.80 5.55 5.64
C ALA A 269 -4.02 5.84 4.34
N LEU A 270 -3.04 4.99 3.97
CA LEU A 270 -2.32 5.13 2.70
C LEU A 270 -3.28 5.00 1.50
N PHE A 271 -4.14 3.99 1.48
CA PHE A 271 -5.10 3.81 0.38
C PHE A 271 -6.08 4.96 0.28
N ARG A 272 -6.58 5.49 1.41
CA ARG A 272 -7.40 6.70 1.41
C ARG A 272 -6.64 7.89 0.85
N HIS A 273 -5.37 8.05 1.23
CA HIS A 273 -4.52 9.14 0.74
C HIS A 273 -4.16 8.99 -0.74
N ALA A 274 -4.07 7.78 -1.29
CA ALA A 274 -3.82 7.56 -2.71
C ALA A 274 -4.86 8.25 -3.61
N ALA A 275 -6.09 8.43 -3.13
CA ALA A 275 -7.12 9.19 -3.84
C ALA A 275 -6.72 10.64 -4.12
N THR A 276 -5.89 11.27 -3.27
CA THR A 276 -5.41 12.63 -3.51
C THR A 276 -4.44 12.70 -4.69
N TYR A 277 -3.67 11.65 -4.94
CA TYR A 277 -2.81 11.53 -6.11
C TYR A 277 -3.63 11.34 -7.39
N VAL A 278 -4.69 10.53 -7.31
CA VAL A 278 -5.65 10.38 -8.41
C VAL A 278 -6.24 11.73 -8.78
N ASP A 279 -6.74 12.47 -7.80
CA ASP A 279 -7.33 13.82 -8.00
C ASP A 279 -6.34 14.79 -8.64
N LYS A 280 -5.12 14.88 -8.10
CA LYS A 280 -4.07 15.75 -8.65
C LYS A 280 -3.76 15.42 -10.11
N ILE A 281 -3.63 14.12 -10.45
CA ILE A 281 -3.32 13.67 -11.81
C ILE A 281 -4.50 13.92 -12.75
N LEU A 282 -5.73 13.66 -12.35
CA LEU A 282 -6.93 13.95 -13.14
C LEU A 282 -7.10 15.46 -13.40
N LYS A 283 -6.57 16.30 -12.50
CA LYS A 283 -6.49 17.77 -12.66
C LYS A 283 -5.26 18.25 -13.43
N GLY A 284 -4.46 17.33 -13.99
CA GLY A 284 -3.34 17.65 -14.89
C GLY A 284 -1.96 17.67 -14.25
N ALA A 285 -1.80 17.33 -12.98
CA ALA A 285 -0.48 17.18 -12.37
C ALA A 285 0.28 16.00 -13.00
N LYS A 286 1.58 16.18 -13.22
CA LYS A 286 2.43 15.11 -13.76
C LYS A 286 2.96 14.22 -12.65
N PRO A 287 2.93 12.89 -12.79
CA PRO A 287 3.49 11.97 -11.79
C PRO A 287 4.94 12.28 -11.42
N ALA A 288 5.74 12.69 -12.41
CA ALA A 288 7.15 13.04 -12.24
C ALA A 288 7.40 14.16 -11.22
N ASP A 289 6.42 15.06 -11.06
CA ASP A 289 6.51 16.24 -10.19
C ASP A 289 5.84 16.01 -8.81
N LEU A 290 5.17 14.87 -8.64
CA LEU A 290 4.53 14.50 -7.39
C LEU A 290 5.46 13.60 -6.57
N PRO A 291 5.93 14.03 -5.38
CA PRO A 291 6.83 13.21 -4.56
C PRO A 291 6.14 11.91 -4.13
N VAL A 292 6.93 10.86 -3.94
CA VAL A 292 6.47 9.66 -3.25
C VAL A 292 6.49 9.94 -1.75
N GLU A 293 5.32 9.88 -1.11
CA GLU A 293 5.20 10.19 0.30
C GLU A 293 5.38 8.94 1.18
N GLN A 294 6.03 9.14 2.33
CA GLN A 294 6.18 8.14 3.38
C GLN A 294 5.00 8.20 4.37
N PRO A 295 4.67 7.09 5.06
CA PRO A 295 3.63 7.10 6.07
C PRO A 295 4.03 7.98 7.25
N THR A 296 3.07 8.73 7.76
CA THR A 296 3.21 9.49 9.01
C THR A 296 2.58 8.78 10.20
N ARG A 297 1.82 7.70 9.93
CA ARG A 297 1.13 6.90 10.94
C ARG A 297 1.55 5.45 10.84
N PHE A 298 1.88 4.89 12.00
CA PHE A 298 2.13 3.48 12.17
C PHE A 298 1.13 2.92 13.17
N GLN A 299 0.81 1.64 13.06
CA GLN A 299 -0.09 0.93 13.96
C GLN A 299 0.68 -0.19 14.64
N PHE A 300 0.58 -0.23 15.96
CA PHE A 300 1.07 -1.33 16.79
C PHE A 300 -0.11 -2.09 17.37
N LEU A 301 -0.29 -3.34 16.93
CA LEU A 301 -1.34 -4.22 17.38
C LEU A 301 -0.76 -5.35 18.23
N ILE A 302 -1.48 -5.72 19.28
CA ILE A 302 -1.14 -6.86 20.13
C ILE A 302 -2.39 -7.74 20.31
N ASN A 303 -2.26 -9.04 20.07
CA ASN A 303 -3.33 -10.00 20.28
C ASN A 303 -3.11 -10.73 21.61
N MET A 304 -3.91 -10.39 22.61
CA MET A 304 -3.80 -10.97 23.95
C MET A 304 -4.31 -12.40 24.04
N LYS A 305 -5.23 -12.85 23.14
CA LYS A 305 -5.62 -14.26 23.04
C LYS A 305 -4.41 -15.12 22.67
N THR A 306 -3.69 -14.67 21.66
CA THR A 306 -2.48 -15.37 21.17
C THR A 306 -1.36 -15.29 22.20
N ALA A 307 -1.16 -14.15 22.86
CA ALA A 307 -0.20 -14.04 23.96
C ALA A 307 -0.49 -15.08 25.07
N LYS A 308 -1.76 -15.20 25.46
CA LYS A 308 -2.21 -16.19 26.46
C LYS A 308 -2.00 -17.63 25.97
N ALA A 309 -2.32 -17.95 24.71
CA ALA A 309 -2.12 -19.27 24.13
C ALA A 309 -0.65 -19.67 24.09
N LEU A 310 0.25 -18.71 23.84
CA LEU A 310 1.70 -18.90 23.86
C LEU A 310 2.31 -18.90 25.28
N GLY A 311 1.50 -18.63 26.32
CA GLY A 311 1.99 -18.54 27.70
C GLY A 311 2.84 -17.30 27.98
N LEU A 312 2.66 -16.24 27.19
CA LEU A 312 3.41 -15.00 27.30
C LEU A 312 2.70 -13.99 28.19
N THR A 313 3.47 -13.34 29.06
CA THR A 313 3.03 -12.13 29.78
C THR A 313 3.65 -10.92 29.10
N ILE A 314 2.84 -10.19 28.33
CA ILE A 314 3.30 -8.97 27.65
C ILE A 314 3.52 -7.88 28.69
N PRO A 315 4.72 -7.25 28.75
CA PRO A 315 5.00 -6.17 29.69
C PRO A 315 4.05 -5.01 29.53
N GLN A 316 3.67 -4.36 30.65
CA GLN A 316 2.77 -3.20 30.62
C GLN A 316 3.33 -2.05 29.76
N THR A 317 4.66 -1.86 29.77
CA THR A 317 5.34 -0.87 28.92
C THR A 317 5.18 -1.12 27.42
N VAL A 318 4.98 -2.36 27.00
CA VAL A 318 4.70 -2.74 25.61
C VAL A 318 3.22 -2.52 25.31
N LEU A 319 2.30 -2.93 26.22
CA LEU A 319 0.86 -2.75 26.05
C LEU A 319 0.46 -1.28 25.95
N LEU A 320 1.06 -0.39 26.72
CA LEU A 320 0.78 1.06 26.71
C LEU A 320 1.14 1.74 25.38
N ARG A 321 1.96 1.10 24.55
CA ARG A 321 2.34 1.61 23.22
C ARG A 321 1.49 1.08 22.10
N ALA A 322 0.61 0.11 22.39
CA ALA A 322 -0.28 -0.48 21.39
C ALA A 322 -1.42 0.48 21.04
N ASP A 323 -1.65 0.66 19.74
CA ASP A 323 -2.80 1.40 19.22
C ASP A 323 -4.08 0.55 19.29
N GLU A 324 -3.93 -0.78 19.21
CA GLU A 324 -5.03 -1.74 19.28
C GLU A 324 -4.61 -2.97 20.09
N VAL A 325 -5.42 -3.34 21.08
CA VAL A 325 -5.26 -4.57 21.86
C VAL A 325 -6.45 -5.48 21.61
N ILE A 326 -6.22 -6.58 20.90
CA ILE A 326 -7.23 -7.60 20.56
C ILE A 326 -7.38 -8.53 21.77
N GLN A 327 -8.61 -8.61 22.32
CA GLN A 327 -8.95 -9.43 23.50
C GLN A 327 -9.68 -10.70 23.13
#